data_a10d0c1402e03fab28294cbfd618efac
#
_entry.id   a10d0c1402e03fab28294cbfd618efac
#
_cell.length_a   1.000
_cell.length_b   1.000
_cell.length_c   1.000
_cell.angle_alpha   90.00
_cell.angle_beta   90.00
_cell.angle_gamma   90.00
#
_symmetry.space_group_name_H-M   'P 1'
#
loop_
_entity.id
_entity.type
_entity.pdbx_description
1 polymer ?
#
loop_
_entity_poly.entity_id
_entity_poly.type
_entity_poly.pdbx_seq_one_letter_code
_entity_poly.pdbx_strand_id
1 'polypeptide(L)'
;MRHGHKLALYCYAPPEGVPDGVEVRDAAEILPENRIIRHKTGSVALFANWFRYELQRRGLGTWLDTDAYLLKPLESEKPYLMGEFEPGMINNGLIRIPADSPVLPPLIALFEEKTVPPWLPPRAWLAAWWRLRTSGRSGLAQMPWGSAGPRALTALARQHGVAELAEPPEVLYPARWQEADWIRDPAIKVEEVITERTVSIHVWNERIKHFKHEPAAPGSFLARLQAEGARDRIEAAA
;
A
#
# COMPACT_ATOMS: atom_id res chain seq x y z
N MET A 1 2.60 -12.83 16.23
CA MET A 1 2.13 -12.66 14.85
C MET A 1 1.58 -13.96 14.31
N ARG A 2 0.28 -13.98 13.99
CA ARG A 2 -0.53 -15.19 13.76
C ARG A 2 -0.05 -16.11 12.65
N HIS A 3 0.66 -15.58 11.65
CA HIS A 3 1.07 -16.33 10.46
C HIS A 3 2.57 -16.59 10.38
N GLY A 4 3.33 -16.39 11.47
CA GLY A 4 4.76 -16.69 11.53
C GLY A 4 5.66 -15.74 10.73
N HIS A 5 5.12 -14.66 10.16
CA HIS A 5 5.93 -13.68 9.45
C HIS A 5 6.74 -12.82 10.42
N LYS A 6 8.00 -12.53 10.07
CA LYS A 6 8.77 -11.46 10.70
C LYS A 6 8.29 -10.13 10.11
N LEU A 7 7.97 -9.18 10.97
CA LEU A 7 7.50 -7.86 10.56
C LEU A 7 8.53 -6.81 10.97
N ALA A 8 8.96 -5.98 10.03
CA ALA A 8 9.78 -4.82 10.27
C ALA A 8 8.96 -3.54 10.02
N LEU A 9 8.94 -2.65 11.00
CA LEU A 9 8.32 -1.33 10.92
C LEU A 9 9.40 -0.28 10.74
N TYR A 10 9.44 0.37 9.57
CA TYR A 10 10.34 1.46 9.29
C TYR A 10 9.72 2.79 9.71
N CYS A 11 10.40 3.56 10.55
CA CYS A 11 9.92 4.87 11.03
C CYS A 11 11.08 5.82 11.28
N TYR A 12 10.85 7.13 11.16
CA TYR A 12 11.84 8.17 11.48
C TYR A 12 11.88 8.48 12.99
N ALA A 13 10.76 8.28 13.66
CA ALA A 13 10.68 8.31 15.12
C ALA A 13 9.86 7.11 15.58
N PRO A 14 10.34 6.34 16.57
CA PRO A 14 9.63 5.17 17.06
C PRO A 14 8.23 5.55 17.54
N PRO A 15 7.16 4.93 16.99
CA PRO A 15 5.79 5.16 17.47
C PRO A 15 5.58 4.45 18.82
N GLU A 16 4.66 4.98 19.61
CA GLU A 16 4.19 4.30 20.82
C GLU A 16 3.31 3.08 20.45
N GLY A 17 3.31 2.07 21.34
CA GLY A 17 2.41 0.92 21.23
C GLY A 17 2.73 -0.01 20.06
N VAL A 18 4.00 -0.14 19.69
CA VAL A 18 4.42 -1.14 18.71
C VAL A 18 4.21 -2.55 19.33
N PRO A 19 3.50 -3.45 18.64
CA PRO A 19 3.27 -4.80 19.16
C PRO A 19 4.58 -5.59 19.34
N ASP A 20 4.62 -6.47 20.34
CA ASP A 20 5.77 -7.34 20.58
C ASP A 20 6.10 -8.19 19.35
N GLY A 21 7.39 -8.39 19.11
CA GLY A 21 7.90 -9.15 17.97
C GLY A 21 7.92 -8.38 16.63
N VAL A 22 7.51 -7.10 16.61
CA VAL A 22 7.74 -6.20 15.47
C VAL A 22 9.12 -5.58 15.61
N GLU A 23 9.98 -5.77 14.61
CA GLU A 23 11.29 -5.13 14.55
C GLU A 23 11.14 -3.67 14.11
N VAL A 24 11.55 -2.72 14.95
CA VAL A 24 11.56 -1.30 14.60
C VAL A 24 12.90 -0.97 13.93
N ARG A 25 12.86 -0.38 12.75
CA ARG A 25 14.03 0.03 11.95
C ARG A 25 13.99 1.50 11.60
N ASP A 26 15.15 2.12 11.47
CA ASP A 26 15.26 3.50 11.02
C ASP A 26 14.88 3.62 9.54
N ALA A 27 13.84 4.40 9.24
CA ALA A 27 13.44 4.69 7.87
C ALA A 27 14.49 5.46 7.08
N ALA A 28 15.40 6.19 7.75
CA ALA A 28 16.48 6.91 7.11
C ALA A 28 17.50 5.99 6.41
N GLU A 29 17.57 4.71 6.80
CA GLU A 29 18.36 3.68 6.08
C GLU A 29 17.87 3.46 4.64
N ILE A 30 16.60 3.71 4.37
CA ILE A 30 15.98 3.55 3.05
C ILE A 30 15.95 4.88 2.31
N LEU A 31 15.34 5.89 2.90
CA LEU A 31 15.24 7.25 2.36
C LEU A 31 15.40 8.25 3.51
N PRO A 32 16.22 9.31 3.35
CA PRO A 32 16.34 10.33 4.39
C PRO A 32 15.04 11.12 4.58
N GLU A 33 14.74 11.53 5.82
CA GLU A 33 13.51 12.23 6.18
C GLU A 33 13.29 13.53 5.39
N ASN A 34 14.36 14.26 5.08
CA ASN A 34 14.32 15.49 4.28
C ASN A 34 13.89 15.27 2.82
N ARG A 35 13.76 14.01 2.38
CA ARG A 35 13.23 13.64 1.06
C ARG A 35 11.71 13.42 1.06
N ILE A 36 11.02 13.61 2.19
CA ILE A 36 9.57 13.45 2.27
C ILE A 36 8.87 14.39 1.29
N ILE A 37 8.17 13.80 0.34
CA ILE A 37 7.35 14.50 -0.66
C ILE A 37 5.90 14.40 -0.22
N ARG A 38 5.24 15.55 -0.07
CA ARG A 38 3.79 15.62 0.19
C ARG A 38 3.04 15.92 -1.11
N HIS A 39 2.00 15.13 -1.37
CA HIS A 39 1.05 15.45 -2.42
C HIS A 39 0.34 16.78 -2.12
N LYS A 40 -0.20 17.47 -3.12
CA LYS A 40 -0.97 18.72 -2.97
C LYS A 40 -2.13 18.67 -1.98
N THR A 41 -2.60 17.47 -1.63
CA THR A 41 -3.61 17.24 -0.58
C THR A 41 -3.03 17.18 0.83
N GLY A 42 -1.71 17.35 1.00
CA GLY A 42 -0.99 17.19 2.26
C GLY A 42 -0.55 15.75 2.58
N SER A 43 -1.05 14.75 1.85
CA SER A 43 -0.77 13.34 2.11
C SER A 43 0.69 12.96 1.83
N VAL A 44 1.26 12.10 2.67
CA VAL A 44 2.58 11.48 2.49
C VAL A 44 2.56 10.19 1.64
N ALA A 45 1.38 9.78 1.14
CA ALA A 45 1.25 8.55 0.34
C ALA A 45 2.17 8.55 -0.90
N LEU A 46 2.46 9.73 -1.46
CA LEU A 46 3.42 9.85 -2.56
C LEU A 46 4.82 9.42 -2.14
N PHE A 47 5.28 9.84 -0.97
CA PHE A 47 6.54 9.42 -0.40
C PHE A 47 6.54 7.92 -0.03
N ALA A 48 5.43 7.43 0.53
CA ALA A 48 5.28 6.00 0.83
C ALA A 48 5.38 5.13 -0.43
N ASN A 49 4.93 5.62 -1.61
CA ASN A 49 5.13 4.92 -2.89
C ASN A 49 6.62 4.82 -3.23
N TRP A 50 7.38 5.90 -3.07
CA TRP A 50 8.83 5.85 -3.30
C TRP A 50 9.51 4.88 -2.33
N PHE A 51 9.18 5.01 -1.05
CA PHE A 51 9.76 4.20 0.01
C PHE A 51 9.59 2.70 -0.25
N ARG A 52 8.35 2.26 -0.59
CA ARG A 52 8.08 0.84 -0.88
C ARG A 52 8.81 0.32 -2.11
N TYR A 53 9.00 1.14 -3.14
CA TYR A 53 9.76 0.72 -4.32
C TYR A 53 11.26 0.61 -4.02
N GLU A 54 11.81 1.49 -3.20
CA GLU A 54 13.19 1.38 -2.71
C GLU A 54 13.41 0.13 -1.84
N LEU A 55 12.43 -0.23 -0.99
CA LEU A 55 12.47 -1.48 -0.25
C LEU A 55 12.51 -2.69 -1.19
N GLN A 56 11.67 -2.71 -2.24
CA GLN A 56 11.69 -3.79 -3.23
C GLN A 56 13.03 -3.86 -3.95
N ARG A 57 13.57 -2.71 -4.40
CA ARG A 57 14.88 -2.66 -5.08
C ARG A 57 16.02 -3.21 -4.23
N ARG A 58 15.90 -3.09 -2.92
CA ARG A 58 16.90 -3.61 -1.96
C ARG A 58 16.63 -5.08 -1.55
N GLY A 59 15.56 -5.70 -2.05
CA GLY A 59 15.21 -7.08 -1.71
C GLY A 59 14.84 -7.28 -0.24
N LEU A 60 14.26 -6.26 0.42
CA LEU A 60 13.98 -6.27 1.86
C LEU A 60 12.63 -6.93 2.23
N GLY A 61 12.07 -7.71 1.32
CA GLY A 61 10.88 -8.50 1.57
C GLY A 61 9.59 -7.90 1.00
N THR A 62 8.46 -8.37 1.49
CA THR A 62 7.15 -7.94 1.04
C THR A 62 6.74 -6.65 1.75
N TRP A 63 6.35 -5.64 0.98
CA TRP A 63 5.67 -4.46 1.53
C TRP A 63 4.24 -4.80 1.89
N LEU A 64 3.80 -4.33 3.03
CA LEU A 64 2.43 -4.42 3.50
C LEU A 64 2.01 -3.06 4.07
N ASP A 65 0.93 -2.47 3.54
CA ASP A 65 0.33 -1.29 4.14
C ASP A 65 -0.24 -1.65 5.52
N THR A 66 -0.14 -0.74 6.48
CA THR A 66 -0.53 -0.97 7.88
C THR A 66 -2.03 -1.20 8.08
N ASP A 67 -2.83 -0.98 7.05
CA ASP A 67 -4.26 -1.21 6.99
C ASP A 67 -4.64 -2.47 6.18
N ALA A 68 -3.68 -3.37 5.96
CA ALA A 68 -3.94 -4.70 5.41
C ALA A 68 -4.02 -5.74 6.53
N TYR A 69 -5.08 -6.54 6.52
CA TYR A 69 -5.32 -7.63 7.46
C TYR A 69 -5.11 -8.98 6.78
N LEU A 70 -4.15 -9.76 7.26
CA LEU A 70 -3.84 -11.08 6.70
C LEU A 70 -4.77 -12.14 7.29
N LEU A 71 -5.44 -12.88 6.42
CA LEU A 71 -6.23 -14.07 6.75
C LEU A 71 -5.40 -15.35 6.69
N LYS A 72 -4.38 -15.37 5.82
CA LYS A 72 -3.50 -16.51 5.56
C LYS A 72 -2.04 -16.06 5.49
N PRO A 73 -1.09 -16.99 5.66
CA PRO A 73 0.31 -16.70 5.39
C PRO A 73 0.50 -16.26 3.93
N LEU A 74 1.42 -15.31 3.72
CA LEU A 74 1.84 -14.95 2.37
C LEU A 74 2.75 -16.04 1.79
N GLU A 75 2.50 -16.46 0.56
CA GLU A 75 3.34 -17.44 -0.12
C GLU A 75 4.76 -16.87 -0.31
N SER A 76 5.78 -17.59 0.21
CA SER A 76 7.19 -17.19 0.10
C SER A 76 7.77 -17.46 -1.28
N GLU A 77 7.28 -18.48 -1.97
CA GLU A 77 7.83 -19.02 -3.21
C GLU A 77 7.54 -18.14 -4.44
N LYS A 78 6.48 -17.32 -4.40
CA LYS A 78 6.15 -16.43 -5.53
C LYS A 78 7.13 -15.26 -5.59
N PRO A 79 7.89 -15.09 -6.68
CA PRO A 79 8.80 -13.95 -6.82
C PRO A 79 8.03 -12.62 -6.89
N TYR A 80 6.89 -12.59 -7.61
CA TYR A 80 5.95 -11.48 -7.62
C TYR A 80 4.75 -11.79 -6.75
N LEU A 81 4.38 -10.85 -5.89
CA LEU A 81 3.10 -10.83 -5.19
C LEU A 81 2.51 -9.43 -5.39
N MET A 82 1.50 -9.37 -6.21
CA MET A 82 0.75 -8.17 -6.57
C MET A 82 -0.70 -8.56 -6.74
N GLY A 83 -1.64 -7.66 -6.50
CA GLY A 83 -3.06 -7.92 -6.73
C GLY A 83 -3.76 -6.75 -7.37
N GLU A 84 -4.74 -7.05 -8.19
CA GLU A 84 -5.69 -6.06 -8.68
C GLU A 84 -6.65 -5.68 -7.54
N PHE A 85 -7.01 -4.41 -7.44
CA PHE A 85 -8.08 -3.94 -6.56
C PHE A 85 -9.36 -3.57 -7.33
N GLU A 86 -9.20 -3.36 -8.62
CA GLU A 86 -10.24 -3.24 -9.64
C GLU A 86 -9.73 -3.95 -10.90
N PRO A 87 -10.61 -4.47 -11.77
CA PRO A 87 -10.18 -5.18 -12.97
C PRO A 87 -9.16 -4.39 -13.80
N GLY A 88 -7.98 -4.97 -13.99
CA GLY A 88 -6.90 -4.37 -14.74
C GLY A 88 -6.16 -3.22 -14.03
N MET A 89 -6.34 -3.02 -12.72
CA MET A 89 -5.64 -2.01 -11.94
C MET A 89 -4.96 -2.63 -10.73
N ILE A 90 -3.64 -2.73 -10.78
CA ILE A 90 -2.81 -3.31 -9.71
C ILE A 90 -2.64 -2.31 -8.57
N ASN A 91 -2.92 -2.75 -7.35
CA ASN A 91 -2.65 -1.98 -6.14
C ASN A 91 -1.20 -2.18 -5.67
N ASN A 92 -0.66 -1.20 -4.99
CA ASN A 92 0.68 -1.25 -4.42
C ASN A 92 0.71 -1.29 -2.88
N GLY A 93 -0.44 -1.53 -2.24
CA GLY A 93 -0.56 -1.64 -0.78
C GLY A 93 -0.01 -2.95 -0.22
N LEU A 94 -0.01 -4.02 -1.01
CA LEU A 94 0.66 -5.28 -0.72
C LEU A 94 1.42 -5.69 -1.97
N ILE A 95 2.76 -5.63 -1.92
CA ILE A 95 3.62 -5.96 -3.06
C ILE A 95 4.90 -6.69 -2.64
N ARG A 96 5.27 -7.64 -3.47
CA ARG A 96 6.63 -8.19 -3.59
C ARG A 96 7.01 -8.14 -5.05
N ILE A 97 8.13 -7.49 -5.34
CA ILE A 97 8.69 -7.33 -6.67
C ILE A 97 10.18 -7.70 -6.57
N PRO A 98 10.70 -8.61 -7.40
CA PRO A 98 12.13 -8.96 -7.40
C PRO A 98 13.01 -7.70 -7.54
N ALA A 99 14.14 -7.68 -6.82
CA ALA A 99 15.05 -6.53 -6.82
C ALA A 99 15.63 -6.20 -8.21
N ASP A 100 15.72 -7.20 -9.08
CA ASP A 100 16.18 -7.11 -10.47
C ASP A 100 15.05 -6.90 -11.49
N SER A 101 13.81 -6.75 -11.00
CA SER A 101 12.65 -6.52 -11.88
C SER A 101 12.79 -5.26 -12.71
N PRO A 102 12.54 -5.33 -14.04
CA PRO A 102 12.61 -4.16 -14.92
C PRO A 102 11.55 -3.10 -14.62
N VAL A 103 10.58 -3.39 -13.77
CA VAL A 103 9.53 -2.44 -13.35
C VAL A 103 10.06 -1.41 -12.34
N LEU A 104 11.02 -1.80 -11.48
CA LEU A 104 11.49 -0.95 -10.38
C LEU A 104 12.27 0.30 -10.82
N PRO A 105 13.24 0.24 -11.74
CA PRO A 105 13.99 1.42 -12.13
C PRO A 105 13.08 2.56 -12.64
N PRO A 106 12.14 2.36 -13.58
CA PRO A 106 11.27 3.44 -14.02
C PRO A 106 10.27 3.91 -12.97
N LEU A 107 9.80 3.04 -12.03
CA LEU A 107 8.98 3.46 -10.89
C LEU A 107 9.74 4.44 -9.97
N ILE A 108 10.99 4.15 -9.68
CA ILE A 108 11.84 4.98 -8.82
C ILE A 108 12.22 6.28 -9.52
N ALA A 109 12.53 6.23 -10.81
CA ALA A 109 12.90 7.40 -11.60
C ALA A 109 11.78 8.48 -11.67
N LEU A 110 10.52 8.12 -11.41
CA LEU A 110 9.43 9.11 -11.32
C LEU A 110 9.71 10.18 -10.27
N PHE A 111 10.38 9.81 -9.16
CA PHE A 111 10.65 10.72 -8.04
C PHE A 111 11.82 11.69 -8.31
N GLU A 112 12.56 11.50 -9.38
CA GLU A 112 13.52 12.48 -9.89
C GLU A 112 12.82 13.65 -10.63
N GLU A 113 11.56 13.46 -11.00
CA GLU A 113 10.72 14.44 -11.71
C GLU A 113 11.32 14.94 -13.05
N LYS A 114 12.15 14.13 -13.70
CA LYS A 114 12.80 14.43 -14.98
C LYS A 114 11.99 14.00 -16.20
N THR A 115 10.90 13.27 -15.98
CA THR A 115 10.03 12.74 -17.03
C THR A 115 8.57 13.04 -16.73
N VAL A 116 7.73 13.00 -17.76
CA VAL A 116 6.26 13.07 -17.60
C VAL A 116 5.69 11.69 -17.84
N PRO A 117 5.02 11.09 -16.84
CA PRO A 117 4.44 9.76 -16.99
C PRO A 117 3.41 9.72 -18.14
N PRO A 118 3.51 8.74 -19.07
CA PRO A 118 2.61 8.68 -20.23
C PRO A 118 1.17 8.26 -19.87
N TRP A 119 0.96 7.66 -18.69
CA TRP A 119 -0.37 7.26 -18.20
C TRP A 119 -1.19 8.35 -17.56
N LEU A 120 -0.69 9.60 -17.56
CA LEU A 120 -1.46 10.73 -17.06
C LEU A 120 -2.62 11.07 -18.01
N PRO A 121 -3.77 11.52 -17.48
CA PRO A 121 -4.81 12.12 -18.31
C PRO A 121 -4.25 13.31 -19.13
N PRO A 122 -4.75 13.56 -20.36
CA PRO A 122 -4.14 14.53 -21.28
C PRO A 122 -3.89 15.93 -20.70
N ARG A 123 -4.85 16.46 -19.95
CA ARG A 123 -4.70 17.78 -19.29
C ARG A 123 -3.60 17.79 -18.23
N ALA A 124 -3.51 16.72 -17.44
CA ALA A 124 -2.49 16.58 -16.40
C ALA A 124 -1.11 16.35 -17.03
N TRP A 125 -1.05 15.60 -18.11
CA TRP A 125 0.16 15.38 -18.88
C TRP A 125 0.72 16.70 -19.42
N LEU A 126 -0.13 17.50 -20.10
CA LEU A 126 0.26 18.80 -20.65
C LEU A 126 0.75 19.74 -19.55
N ALA A 127 0.06 19.79 -18.41
CA ALA A 127 0.48 20.62 -17.27
C ALA A 127 1.83 20.17 -16.68
N ALA A 128 2.07 18.85 -16.56
CA ALA A 128 3.33 18.31 -16.09
C ALA A 128 4.47 18.56 -17.10
N TRP A 129 4.19 18.40 -18.39
CA TRP A 129 5.13 18.71 -19.48
C TRP A 129 5.54 20.19 -19.47
N TRP A 130 4.58 21.10 -19.30
CA TRP A 130 4.84 22.53 -19.22
C TRP A 130 5.72 22.87 -17.99
N ARG A 131 5.41 22.28 -16.82
CA ARG A 131 6.25 22.45 -15.62
C ARG A 131 7.67 21.95 -15.86
N LEU A 132 7.82 20.78 -16.46
CA LEU A 132 9.14 20.23 -16.77
C LEU A 132 9.97 21.16 -17.64
N ARG A 133 9.33 21.80 -18.66
CA ARG A 133 9.99 22.74 -19.55
C ARG A 133 10.37 24.07 -18.89
N THR A 134 9.57 24.55 -17.95
CA THR A 134 9.75 25.86 -17.32
C THR A 134 10.55 25.82 -16.02
N SER A 135 10.45 24.74 -15.25
CA SER A 135 11.10 24.61 -13.93
C SER A 135 12.11 23.46 -13.82
N GLY A 136 12.26 22.67 -14.88
CA GLY A 136 13.12 21.48 -14.88
C GLY A 136 12.57 20.31 -14.06
N ARG A 137 11.32 20.38 -13.55
CA ARG A 137 10.65 19.33 -12.78
C ARG A 137 9.22 19.12 -13.25
N SER A 138 8.78 17.89 -13.35
CA SER A 138 7.42 17.55 -13.83
C SER A 138 6.32 17.86 -12.81
N GLY A 139 6.68 18.09 -11.55
CA GLY A 139 5.74 18.46 -10.49
C GLY A 139 4.89 17.29 -10.02
N LEU A 140 5.52 16.18 -9.66
CA LEU A 140 4.88 14.92 -9.25
C LEU A 140 3.84 15.12 -8.14
N ALA A 141 4.14 15.99 -7.15
CA ALA A 141 3.23 16.35 -6.06
C ALA A 141 1.92 17.00 -6.50
N GLN A 142 1.87 17.57 -7.72
CA GLN A 142 0.69 18.23 -8.30
C GLN A 142 -0.11 17.34 -9.26
N MET A 143 0.40 16.14 -9.57
CA MET A 143 -0.27 15.20 -10.46
C MET A 143 -1.54 14.62 -9.81
N PRO A 144 -2.45 14.01 -10.60
CA PRO A 144 -3.59 13.29 -10.06
C PRO A 144 -3.17 12.20 -9.06
N TRP A 145 -4.03 11.91 -8.08
CA TRP A 145 -3.82 10.82 -7.13
C TRP A 145 -3.53 9.49 -7.84
N GLY A 146 -2.64 8.69 -7.29
CA GLY A 146 -2.25 7.39 -7.83
C GLY A 146 -1.27 7.43 -9.01
N SER A 147 -0.85 8.62 -9.48
CA SER A 147 0.04 8.75 -10.64
C SER A 147 1.40 8.07 -10.47
N ALA A 148 1.94 8.00 -9.24
CA ALA A 148 3.17 7.28 -8.91
C ALA A 148 2.91 6.01 -8.05
N GLY A 149 1.67 5.65 -7.86
CA GLY A 149 1.22 4.44 -7.14
C GLY A 149 0.58 3.44 -8.12
N PRO A 150 -0.68 3.06 -7.90
CA PRO A 150 -1.35 2.02 -8.68
C PRO A 150 -1.30 2.23 -10.20
N ARG A 151 -1.48 3.45 -10.69
CA ARG A 151 -1.43 3.76 -12.13
C ARG A 151 -0.03 3.52 -12.72
N ALA A 152 1.02 3.94 -11.99
CA ALA A 152 2.39 3.74 -12.42
C ALA A 152 2.74 2.24 -12.43
N LEU A 153 2.45 1.55 -11.33
CA LEU A 153 2.72 0.12 -11.22
C LEU A 153 2.00 -0.67 -12.32
N THR A 154 0.71 -0.40 -12.54
CA THR A 154 -0.08 -1.06 -13.60
C THR A 154 0.48 -0.81 -14.99
N ALA A 155 0.80 0.45 -15.31
CA ALA A 155 1.31 0.81 -16.63
C ALA A 155 2.66 0.14 -16.91
N LEU A 156 3.56 0.16 -15.94
CA LEU A 156 4.89 -0.41 -16.08
C LEU A 156 4.87 -1.95 -16.01
N ALA A 157 4.01 -2.55 -15.19
CA ALA A 157 3.81 -3.99 -15.19
C ALA A 157 3.33 -4.50 -16.55
N ARG A 158 2.40 -3.80 -17.20
CA ARG A 158 1.96 -4.11 -18.58
C ARG A 158 3.09 -3.93 -19.59
N GLN A 159 3.82 -2.81 -19.51
CA GLN A 159 4.93 -2.52 -20.41
C GLN A 159 6.01 -3.60 -20.36
N HIS A 160 6.25 -4.18 -19.20
CA HIS A 160 7.29 -5.18 -18.97
C HIS A 160 6.77 -6.63 -18.96
N GLY A 161 5.49 -6.85 -19.30
CA GLY A 161 4.92 -8.21 -19.44
C GLY A 161 4.78 -8.98 -18.13
N VAL A 162 4.63 -8.28 -17.00
CA VAL A 162 4.44 -8.93 -15.67
C VAL A 162 3.06 -8.63 -15.06
N ALA A 163 2.18 -7.95 -15.78
CA ALA A 163 0.85 -7.61 -15.27
C ALA A 163 -0.03 -8.84 -15.04
N GLU A 164 0.13 -9.89 -15.85
CA GLU A 164 -0.59 -11.16 -15.73
C GLU A 164 -0.20 -11.95 -14.47
N LEU A 165 0.89 -11.57 -13.79
CA LEU A 165 1.28 -12.16 -12.50
C LEU A 165 0.51 -11.58 -11.33
N ALA A 166 -0.31 -10.54 -11.55
CA ALA A 166 -1.16 -9.97 -10.52
C ALA A 166 -2.32 -10.90 -10.20
N GLU A 167 -2.54 -11.13 -8.90
CA GLU A 167 -3.69 -11.88 -8.43
C GLU A 167 -4.98 -11.09 -8.68
N PRO A 168 -6.10 -11.76 -8.98
CA PRO A 168 -7.39 -11.09 -9.11
C PRO A 168 -7.85 -10.50 -7.76
N PRO A 169 -8.82 -9.54 -7.79
CA PRO A 169 -9.20 -8.77 -6.60
C PRO A 169 -9.57 -9.62 -5.39
N GLU A 170 -10.26 -10.73 -5.58
CA GLU A 170 -10.71 -11.60 -4.47
C GLU A 170 -9.58 -12.21 -3.65
N VAL A 171 -8.32 -12.18 -4.14
CA VAL A 171 -7.19 -12.76 -3.41
C VAL A 171 -6.62 -11.79 -2.38
N LEU A 172 -6.36 -10.54 -2.76
CA LEU A 172 -5.70 -9.56 -1.89
C LEU A 172 -6.60 -8.37 -1.50
N TYR A 173 -7.61 -8.04 -2.30
CA TYR A 173 -8.47 -6.86 -2.15
C TYR A 173 -9.96 -7.20 -2.37
N PRO A 174 -10.53 -8.15 -1.60
CA PRO A 174 -11.88 -8.67 -1.85
C PRO A 174 -12.98 -7.60 -1.70
N ALA A 175 -12.75 -6.59 -0.86
CA ALA A 175 -13.65 -5.46 -0.69
C ALA A 175 -13.12 -4.24 -1.42
N ARG A 176 -13.97 -3.60 -2.23
CA ARG A 176 -13.64 -2.38 -2.94
C ARG A 176 -13.52 -1.20 -1.99
N TRP A 177 -12.70 -0.21 -2.34
CA TRP A 177 -12.52 0.98 -1.52
C TRP A 177 -13.81 1.80 -1.34
N GLN A 178 -14.74 1.75 -2.31
CA GLN A 178 -16.04 2.41 -2.23
C GLN A 178 -16.97 1.74 -1.19
N GLU A 179 -16.74 0.47 -0.94
CA GLU A 179 -17.55 -0.38 -0.05
C GLU A 179 -16.90 -0.53 1.35
N ALA A 180 -15.81 0.18 1.64
CA ALA A 180 -15.02 0.01 2.88
C ALA A 180 -15.85 0.13 4.18
N ASP A 181 -17.00 0.79 4.14
CA ASP A 181 -17.91 0.94 5.28
C ASP A 181 -18.54 -0.38 5.74
N TRP A 182 -18.48 -1.47 4.92
CA TRP A 182 -18.98 -2.79 5.27
C TRP A 182 -18.43 -3.30 6.61
N ILE A 183 -17.20 -2.92 6.95
CA ILE A 183 -16.52 -3.42 8.16
C ILE A 183 -17.23 -3.03 9.46
N ARG A 184 -18.06 -1.99 9.47
CA ARG A 184 -18.83 -1.54 10.66
C ARG A 184 -20.23 -2.13 10.73
N ASP A 185 -20.72 -2.75 9.64
CA ASP A 185 -22.05 -3.34 9.58
C ASP A 185 -22.05 -4.77 10.17
N PRO A 186 -22.75 -5.00 11.30
CA PRO A 186 -22.83 -6.32 11.90
C PRO A 186 -23.67 -7.32 11.09
N ALA A 187 -24.47 -6.84 10.12
CA ALA A 187 -25.24 -7.70 9.23
C ALA A 187 -24.36 -8.36 8.16
N ILE A 188 -23.25 -7.71 7.76
CA ILE A 188 -22.34 -8.24 6.75
C ILE A 188 -21.27 -9.10 7.43
N LYS A 189 -21.26 -10.39 7.12
CA LYS A 189 -20.26 -11.32 7.64
C LYS A 189 -19.02 -11.30 6.76
N VAL A 190 -17.84 -11.44 7.37
CA VAL A 190 -16.59 -11.47 6.61
C VAL A 190 -16.58 -12.61 5.59
N GLU A 191 -17.23 -13.71 5.88
CA GLU A 191 -17.38 -14.88 5.00
C GLU A 191 -18.16 -14.58 3.71
N GLU A 192 -18.96 -13.51 3.68
CA GLU A 192 -19.69 -13.03 2.49
C GLU A 192 -18.79 -12.18 1.58
N VAL A 193 -17.71 -11.61 2.14
CA VAL A 193 -16.77 -10.73 1.45
C VAL A 193 -15.57 -11.49 0.89
N ILE A 194 -15.18 -12.58 1.55
CA ILE A 194 -14.00 -13.38 1.21
C ILE A 194 -14.36 -14.66 0.45
N THR A 195 -13.36 -15.24 -0.19
CA THR A 195 -13.42 -16.58 -0.81
C THR A 195 -12.36 -17.48 -0.19
N GLU A 196 -12.37 -18.76 -0.56
CA GLU A 196 -11.30 -19.69 -0.16
C GLU A 196 -9.91 -19.25 -0.66
N ARG A 197 -9.85 -18.44 -1.72
CA ARG A 197 -8.59 -17.90 -2.27
C ARG A 197 -8.11 -16.66 -1.55
N THR A 198 -8.94 -16.00 -0.77
CA THR A 198 -8.60 -14.73 -0.12
C THR A 198 -7.47 -14.89 0.90
N VAL A 199 -6.44 -14.10 0.76
CA VAL A 199 -5.23 -14.08 1.60
C VAL A 199 -5.21 -12.86 2.51
N SER A 200 -5.70 -11.71 2.02
CA SER A 200 -5.74 -10.47 2.79
C SER A 200 -7.02 -9.67 2.56
N ILE A 201 -7.32 -8.80 3.51
CA ILE A 201 -8.36 -7.76 3.40
C ILE A 201 -7.67 -6.41 3.58
N HIS A 202 -7.82 -5.51 2.62
CA HIS A 202 -7.39 -4.12 2.77
C HIS A 202 -8.56 -3.31 3.34
N VAL A 203 -8.40 -2.73 4.53
CA VAL A 203 -9.50 -2.04 5.22
C VAL A 203 -9.66 -0.58 4.80
N TRP A 204 -8.80 -0.07 3.91
CA TRP A 204 -8.90 1.25 3.31
C TRP A 204 -8.94 2.39 4.36
N ASN A 205 -7.89 2.51 5.16
CA ASN A 205 -7.78 3.45 6.27
C ASN A 205 -8.24 4.88 5.93
N GLU A 206 -7.98 5.36 4.73
CA GLU A 206 -8.43 6.71 4.31
C GLU A 206 -9.96 6.83 4.29
N ARG A 207 -10.68 5.75 4.01
CA ARG A 207 -12.16 5.70 4.03
C ARG A 207 -12.72 5.59 5.44
N ILE A 208 -12.05 4.81 6.29
CA ILE A 208 -12.56 4.48 7.63
C ILE A 208 -11.99 5.38 8.73
N LYS A 209 -11.05 6.27 8.44
CA LYS A 209 -10.30 7.07 9.43
C LYS A 209 -11.18 7.90 10.37
N HIS A 210 -12.37 8.27 9.93
CA HIS A 210 -13.29 9.10 10.70
C HIS A 210 -14.14 8.31 11.70
N PHE A 211 -14.26 6.98 11.57
CA PHE A 211 -15.02 6.15 12.51
C PHE A 211 -14.22 4.98 13.11
N LYS A 212 -13.04 4.65 12.62
CA LYS A 212 -12.28 3.47 13.06
C LYS A 212 -11.94 3.43 14.55
N HIS A 213 -11.97 4.57 15.23
CA HIS A 213 -11.72 4.70 16.68
C HIS A 213 -13.01 4.78 17.50
N GLU A 214 -14.17 4.84 16.87
CA GLU A 214 -15.47 4.77 17.54
C GLU A 214 -15.74 3.34 18.02
N PRO A 215 -16.51 3.14 19.11
CA PRO A 215 -16.94 1.81 19.52
C PRO A 215 -17.69 1.12 18.39
N ALA A 216 -17.19 -0.02 17.95
CA ALA A 216 -17.78 -0.75 16.83
C ALA A 216 -19.02 -1.55 17.29
N ALA A 217 -20.00 -1.70 16.40
CA ALA A 217 -21.18 -2.51 16.64
C ALA A 217 -20.77 -3.98 16.88
N PRO A 218 -21.24 -4.63 17.95
CA PRO A 218 -20.94 -6.02 18.22
C PRO A 218 -21.26 -6.93 17.02
N GLY A 219 -20.33 -7.82 16.68
CA GLY A 219 -20.47 -8.73 15.54
C GLY A 219 -20.02 -8.16 14.18
N SER A 220 -19.67 -6.88 14.11
CA SER A 220 -19.05 -6.29 12.91
C SER A 220 -17.58 -6.70 12.77
N PHE A 221 -17.01 -6.62 11.56
CA PHE A 221 -15.58 -6.88 11.35
C PHE A 221 -14.71 -5.85 12.06
N LEU A 222 -15.14 -4.60 12.15
CA LEU A 222 -14.44 -3.55 12.90
C LEU A 222 -14.35 -3.90 14.39
N ALA A 223 -15.41 -4.44 15.00
CA ALA A 223 -15.38 -4.89 16.39
C ALA A 223 -14.36 -6.02 16.60
N ARG A 224 -14.24 -6.93 15.64
CA ARG A 224 -13.20 -7.97 15.66
C ARG A 224 -11.81 -7.35 15.62
N LEU A 225 -11.53 -6.41 14.70
CA LEU A 225 -10.24 -5.73 14.60
C LEU A 225 -9.88 -4.99 15.90
N GLN A 226 -10.85 -4.27 16.49
CA GLN A 226 -10.65 -3.56 17.76
C GLN A 226 -10.35 -4.52 18.91
N ALA A 227 -11.06 -5.65 19.00
CA ALA A 227 -10.84 -6.66 20.03
C ALA A 227 -9.47 -7.34 19.90
N GLU A 228 -9.03 -7.63 18.68
CA GLU A 228 -7.72 -8.21 18.41
C GLU A 228 -6.60 -7.23 18.78
N GLY A 229 -6.68 -5.97 18.38
CA GLY A 229 -5.70 -4.96 18.74
C GLY A 229 -5.70 -4.58 20.23
N ALA A 230 -6.80 -4.81 20.96
CA ALA A 230 -6.83 -4.65 22.42
C ALA A 230 -6.11 -5.80 23.15
N ARG A 231 -6.25 -7.05 22.67
CA ARG A 231 -5.56 -8.22 23.22
C ARG A 231 -4.06 -8.10 23.09
N ASP A 232 -3.58 -7.73 21.92
CA ASP A 232 -2.15 -7.55 21.66
C ASP A 232 -1.53 -6.51 22.61
N ARG A 233 -2.29 -5.46 22.98
CA ARG A 233 -1.83 -4.45 23.96
C ARG A 233 -1.83 -4.97 25.41
N ILE A 234 -2.74 -5.84 25.77
CA ILE A 234 -2.80 -6.42 27.14
C ILE A 234 -1.66 -7.43 27.31
N GLU A 235 -1.41 -8.26 26.30
CA GLU A 235 -0.32 -9.24 26.31
C GLU A 235 1.05 -8.57 26.34
N ALA A 236 1.21 -7.42 25.67
CA ALA A 236 2.44 -6.63 25.69
C ALA A 236 2.70 -5.89 27.02
N ALA A 237 1.66 -5.70 27.84
CA ALA A 237 1.76 -5.02 29.12
C ALA A 237 1.89 -5.96 30.33
N ALA A 238 1.82 -7.28 30.13
CA ALA A 238 1.92 -8.32 31.13
C ALA A 238 3.31 -8.98 31.15
#